data_0925add67d6d8666d9320a97d4b36c7f
#
_entry.id   0925add67d6d8666d9320a97d4b36c7f
#
_cell.length_a   1.000
_cell.length_b   1.000
_cell.length_c   1.000
_cell.angle_alpha   90.00
_cell.angle_beta   90.00
_cell.angle_gamma   90.00
#
_symmetry.space_group_name_H-M   'P 1'
#
loop_
_entity.id
_entity.type
_entity.pdbx_description
1 polymer ?
#
loop_
_entity_poly.entity_id
_entity_poly.type
_entity_poly.pdbx_seq_one_letter_code
_entity_poly.pdbx_strand_id
1 'polypeptide(L)'
;MIYNFELEKQLLAGLLKAPESLAEISNFISNSDFYSKQSSLHSAIFRIIQQAINAGDEIDEIIVAQRVNEVGLSFEDNLNPSDYIKSLSLRKVPKGNIIKTAKELKKYTIRREILESSQEIAKKMKNIAPESSYRDIIEVADNVYNSRINLYEIGNDTPENIYEEMEALVEERGDNPVTEFGMMGPHQKINDIYGSLLRAGNITVIVARSGVGKTQFCMDYSTKVSLQYDVPVLHFDNGEMSKEELIMRQCAALSGVPMHLLESGKWRRAGQEVVDKVRSVWPKIKNLKFYYYNVGGMDVDSMVNTLKRFYYAKVGRGNQMVFSFDYIKTTSENISNKSEWQVVG
;
A
#
# COMPACT_ATOMS: atom_id res chain seq x y z
N MET A 1 -3.21 -27.75 0.68
CA MET A 1 -4.62 -27.61 0.26
C MET A 1 -4.93 -26.13 0.06
N ILE A 2 -5.61 -25.79 -1.04
CA ILE A 2 -5.95 -24.40 -1.42
C ILE A 2 -7.45 -24.10 -1.26
N TYR A 3 -8.21 -25.01 -0.67
CA TYR A 3 -9.64 -24.90 -0.35
C TYR A 3 -9.96 -25.68 0.93
N ASN A 4 -11.10 -25.34 1.53
CA ASN A 4 -11.62 -26.05 2.70
C ASN A 4 -13.16 -26.01 2.70
N PHE A 5 -13.79 -27.04 2.19
CA PHE A 5 -15.25 -27.13 2.09
C PHE A 5 -15.95 -27.13 3.45
N GLU A 6 -15.31 -27.57 4.52
CA GLU A 6 -15.91 -27.54 5.85
C GLU A 6 -16.02 -26.10 6.38
N LEU A 7 -15.05 -25.24 6.10
CA LEU A 7 -15.16 -23.79 6.41
C LEU A 7 -16.26 -23.13 5.57
N GLU A 8 -16.37 -23.48 4.29
CA GLU A 8 -17.45 -22.96 3.43
C GLU A 8 -18.82 -23.37 3.96
N LYS A 9 -19.00 -24.64 4.31
CA LYS A 9 -20.24 -25.15 4.93
C LYS A 9 -20.54 -24.46 6.26
N GLN A 10 -19.52 -24.22 7.11
CA GLN A 10 -19.70 -23.52 8.37
C GLN A 10 -20.14 -22.06 8.16
N LEU A 11 -19.54 -21.37 7.19
CA LEU A 11 -19.90 -20.00 6.88
C LEU A 11 -21.34 -19.91 6.37
N LEU A 12 -21.73 -20.76 5.40
CA LEU A 12 -23.10 -20.82 4.89
C LEU A 12 -24.12 -21.18 5.98
N ALA A 13 -23.80 -22.17 6.82
CA ALA A 13 -24.64 -22.55 7.95
C ALA A 13 -24.83 -21.41 8.96
N GLY A 14 -23.76 -20.64 9.18
CA GLY A 14 -23.80 -19.45 10.04
C GLY A 14 -24.73 -18.37 9.49
N LEU A 15 -24.62 -18.07 8.19
CA LEU A 15 -25.45 -17.07 7.51
C LEU A 15 -26.93 -17.47 7.40
N LEU A 16 -27.25 -18.76 7.28
CA LEU A 16 -28.62 -19.24 7.34
C LEU A 16 -29.27 -19.00 8.72
N LYS A 17 -28.50 -18.98 9.80
CA LYS A 17 -29.00 -18.78 11.18
C LYS A 17 -28.91 -17.34 11.67
N ALA A 18 -27.96 -16.59 11.19
CA ALA A 18 -27.74 -15.20 11.56
C ALA A 18 -27.43 -14.37 10.30
N PRO A 19 -28.47 -14.12 9.47
CA PRO A 19 -28.31 -13.41 8.18
C PRO A 19 -27.73 -12.02 8.32
N GLU A 20 -27.99 -11.34 9.44
CA GLU A 20 -27.46 -10.02 9.76
C GLU A 20 -25.92 -9.98 9.80
N SER A 21 -25.28 -11.11 10.07
CA SER A 21 -23.81 -11.21 10.03
C SER A 21 -23.23 -11.02 8.63
N LEU A 22 -24.07 -11.07 7.57
CA LEU A 22 -23.60 -10.75 6.22
C LEU A 22 -23.07 -9.31 6.14
N ALA A 23 -23.70 -8.36 6.82
CA ALA A 23 -23.28 -6.97 6.81
C ALA A 23 -21.82 -6.80 7.32
N GLU A 24 -21.43 -7.64 8.30
CA GLU A 24 -20.10 -7.60 8.90
C GLU A 24 -19.00 -8.24 8.03
N ILE A 25 -19.38 -9.11 7.08
CA ILE A 25 -18.41 -9.82 6.24
C ILE A 25 -18.48 -9.42 4.76
N SER A 26 -19.52 -8.69 4.33
CA SER A 26 -19.75 -8.33 2.93
C SER A 26 -18.65 -7.45 2.32
N ASN A 27 -17.91 -6.73 3.13
CA ASN A 27 -16.77 -5.90 2.71
C ASN A 27 -15.53 -6.71 2.32
N PHE A 28 -15.41 -7.97 2.75
CA PHE A 28 -14.23 -8.79 2.46
C PHE A 28 -14.54 -10.22 1.97
N ILE A 29 -15.78 -10.69 2.01
CA ILE A 29 -16.22 -11.99 1.47
C ILE A 29 -17.11 -11.79 0.26
N SER A 30 -16.79 -12.49 -0.82
CA SER A 30 -17.53 -12.51 -2.08
C SER A 30 -17.73 -13.93 -2.61
N ASN A 31 -18.47 -14.07 -3.70
CA ASN A 31 -18.68 -15.37 -4.35
C ASN A 31 -17.37 -16.06 -4.77
N SER A 32 -16.32 -15.30 -5.12
CA SER A 32 -15.02 -15.83 -5.53
C SER A 32 -14.23 -16.47 -4.39
N ASP A 33 -14.65 -16.24 -3.14
CA ASP A 33 -13.99 -16.84 -1.98
C ASP A 33 -14.33 -18.32 -1.83
N PHE A 34 -15.46 -18.76 -2.39
CA PHE A 34 -15.86 -20.16 -2.44
C PHE A 34 -15.18 -20.88 -3.60
N TYR A 35 -14.69 -22.10 -3.35
CA TYR A 35 -13.93 -22.83 -4.35
C TYR A 35 -14.84 -23.46 -5.42
N SER A 36 -14.86 -22.88 -6.61
CA SER A 36 -15.77 -23.27 -7.69
C SER A 36 -15.23 -24.27 -8.71
N LYS A 37 -13.91 -24.59 -8.68
CA LYS A 37 -13.30 -25.51 -9.68
C LYS A 37 -13.76 -26.95 -9.57
N GLN A 38 -14.20 -27.39 -8.38
CA GLN A 38 -14.78 -28.72 -8.17
C GLN A 38 -16.31 -28.67 -8.07
N SER A 39 -16.87 -27.59 -7.48
CA SER A 39 -18.31 -27.41 -7.36
C SER A 39 -18.64 -25.92 -7.20
N SER A 40 -19.57 -25.43 -8.00
CA SER A 40 -20.09 -24.06 -7.88
C SER A 40 -21.22 -23.92 -6.83
N LEU A 41 -21.53 -25.01 -6.13
CA LEU A 41 -22.67 -25.08 -5.21
C LEU A 41 -22.59 -24.05 -4.08
N HIS A 42 -21.49 -24.02 -3.35
CA HIS A 42 -21.35 -23.11 -2.20
C HIS A 42 -21.36 -21.63 -2.60
N SER A 43 -20.72 -21.27 -3.73
CA SER A 43 -20.77 -19.91 -4.26
C SER A 43 -22.19 -19.52 -4.70
N ALA A 44 -22.97 -20.46 -5.27
CA ALA A 44 -24.34 -20.20 -5.65
C ALA A 44 -25.26 -20.05 -4.42
N ILE A 45 -25.12 -20.90 -3.40
CA ILE A 45 -25.85 -20.76 -2.14
C ILE A 45 -25.53 -19.40 -1.49
N PHE A 46 -24.26 -19.01 -1.41
CA PHE A 46 -23.88 -17.71 -0.86
C PHE A 46 -24.51 -16.55 -1.64
N ARG A 47 -24.47 -16.58 -2.98
CA ARG A 47 -25.14 -15.58 -3.82
C ARG A 47 -26.65 -15.50 -3.59
N ILE A 48 -27.33 -16.64 -3.44
CA ILE A 48 -28.76 -16.66 -3.16
C ILE A 48 -29.07 -16.05 -1.78
N ILE A 49 -28.28 -16.40 -0.75
CA ILE A 49 -28.40 -15.80 0.58
C ILE A 49 -28.18 -14.29 0.50
N GLN A 50 -27.13 -13.83 -0.18
CA GLN A 50 -26.82 -12.42 -0.35
C GLN A 50 -27.95 -11.65 -1.08
N GLN A 51 -28.49 -12.23 -2.15
CA GLN A 51 -29.62 -11.64 -2.89
C GLN A 51 -30.87 -11.53 -2.04
N ALA A 52 -31.18 -12.55 -1.25
CA ALA A 52 -32.35 -12.55 -0.35
C ALA A 52 -32.20 -11.47 0.75
N ILE A 53 -31.05 -11.38 1.38
CA ILE A 53 -30.78 -10.34 2.39
C ILE A 53 -30.89 -8.94 1.79
N ASN A 54 -30.32 -8.71 0.61
CA ASN A 54 -30.36 -7.41 -0.06
C ASN A 54 -31.78 -7.03 -0.53
N ALA A 55 -32.64 -8.01 -0.80
CA ALA A 55 -34.04 -7.79 -1.11
C ALA A 55 -34.91 -7.55 0.14
N GLY A 56 -34.38 -7.75 1.33
CA GLY A 56 -35.12 -7.65 2.59
C GLY A 56 -35.99 -8.84 2.90
N ASP A 57 -35.78 -9.98 2.22
CA ASP A 57 -36.53 -11.20 2.43
C ASP A 57 -36.06 -11.90 3.72
N GLU A 58 -37.03 -12.55 4.41
CA GLU A 58 -36.68 -13.47 5.49
C GLU A 58 -35.92 -14.68 4.92
N ILE A 59 -34.78 -15.01 5.56
CA ILE A 59 -33.98 -16.16 5.16
C ILE A 59 -34.43 -17.38 5.96
N ASP A 60 -35.04 -18.32 5.22
CA ASP A 60 -35.41 -19.63 5.68
C ASP A 60 -34.73 -20.68 4.80
N GLU A 61 -34.43 -21.83 5.39
CA GLU A 61 -33.84 -22.97 4.69
C GLU A 61 -34.69 -23.44 3.51
N ILE A 62 -36.05 -23.33 3.61
CA ILE A 62 -36.99 -23.74 2.57
C ILE A 62 -36.89 -22.78 1.38
N ILE A 63 -36.91 -21.48 1.62
CA ILE A 63 -36.81 -20.43 0.59
C ILE A 63 -35.46 -20.53 -0.15
N VAL A 64 -34.35 -20.69 0.57
CA VAL A 64 -33.05 -20.87 -0.04
C VAL A 64 -32.97 -22.16 -0.86
N ALA A 65 -33.51 -23.26 -0.36
CA ALA A 65 -33.58 -24.52 -1.09
C ALA A 65 -34.42 -24.42 -2.38
N GLN A 66 -35.57 -23.73 -2.33
CA GLN A 66 -36.39 -23.48 -3.51
C GLN A 66 -35.62 -22.67 -4.56
N ARG A 67 -34.98 -21.57 -4.18
CA ARG A 67 -34.23 -20.75 -5.10
C ARG A 67 -33.00 -21.48 -5.70
N VAL A 68 -32.35 -22.34 -4.93
CA VAL A 68 -31.28 -23.21 -5.43
C VAL A 68 -31.79 -24.18 -6.49
N ASN A 69 -32.99 -24.75 -6.29
CA ASN A 69 -33.65 -25.61 -7.28
C ASN A 69 -34.01 -24.85 -8.55
N GLU A 70 -34.55 -23.64 -8.43
CA GLU A 70 -34.95 -22.79 -9.57
C GLU A 70 -33.78 -22.41 -10.47
N VAL A 71 -32.57 -22.26 -9.90
CA VAL A 71 -31.34 -21.96 -10.66
C VAL A 71 -30.83 -23.19 -11.44
N GLY A 72 -31.40 -24.38 -11.21
CA GLY A 72 -31.09 -25.59 -11.98
C GLY A 72 -29.64 -26.08 -11.85
N LEU A 73 -29.05 -25.87 -10.69
CA LEU A 73 -27.68 -26.33 -10.44
C LEU A 73 -27.66 -27.87 -10.39
N SER A 74 -26.84 -28.45 -11.22
CA SER A 74 -26.55 -29.90 -11.13
C SER A 74 -25.60 -30.15 -9.96
N PHE A 75 -26.04 -30.93 -9.02
CA PHE A 75 -25.24 -31.42 -7.92
C PHE A 75 -24.47 -32.67 -8.38
N GLU A 76 -23.18 -32.70 -8.20
CA GLU A 76 -22.42 -33.95 -8.28
C GLU A 76 -22.98 -34.89 -7.21
N ASP A 77 -23.14 -36.17 -7.52
CA ASP A 77 -23.65 -37.24 -6.65
C ASP A 77 -25.16 -37.29 -6.40
N ASN A 78 -26.03 -36.79 -7.29
CA ASN A 78 -27.51 -36.85 -7.10
C ASN A 78 -28.02 -36.33 -5.75
N LEU A 79 -27.27 -35.39 -5.12
CA LEU A 79 -27.69 -34.73 -3.88
C LEU A 79 -28.92 -33.87 -4.13
N ASN A 80 -29.97 -34.08 -3.35
CA ASN A 80 -31.13 -33.18 -3.35
C ASN A 80 -30.75 -31.83 -2.72
N PRO A 81 -30.90 -30.69 -3.43
CA PRO A 81 -30.62 -29.39 -2.87
C PRO A 81 -31.27 -29.10 -1.53
N SER A 82 -32.53 -29.50 -1.36
CA SER A 82 -33.25 -29.30 -0.12
C SER A 82 -32.65 -30.07 1.05
N ASP A 83 -32.23 -31.31 0.83
CA ASP A 83 -31.58 -32.11 1.87
C ASP A 83 -30.20 -31.54 2.23
N TYR A 84 -29.48 -31.00 1.24
CA TYR A 84 -28.18 -30.36 1.47
C TYR A 84 -28.33 -29.08 2.30
N ILE A 85 -29.24 -28.16 1.94
CA ILE A 85 -29.52 -26.93 2.69
C ILE A 85 -29.97 -27.27 4.12
N LYS A 86 -30.84 -28.24 4.28
CA LYS A 86 -31.27 -28.73 5.60
C LYS A 86 -30.10 -29.28 6.41
N SER A 87 -29.14 -29.97 5.78
CA SER A 87 -27.93 -30.44 6.45
C SER A 87 -27.05 -29.29 6.93
N LEU A 88 -27.01 -28.16 6.19
CA LEU A 88 -26.30 -26.95 6.61
C LEU A 88 -27.01 -26.28 7.79
N SER A 89 -28.34 -26.16 7.76
CA SER A 89 -29.10 -25.52 8.83
C SER A 89 -29.01 -26.27 10.17
N LEU A 90 -28.80 -27.59 10.15
CA LEU A 90 -28.61 -28.42 11.36
C LEU A 90 -27.23 -28.21 12.02
N ARG A 91 -26.23 -27.63 11.34
CA ARG A 91 -24.91 -27.39 11.90
C ARG A 91 -24.97 -26.35 13.01
N LYS A 92 -24.33 -26.61 14.13
CA LYS A 92 -24.22 -25.68 15.26
C LYS A 92 -23.07 -24.72 15.01
N VAL A 93 -23.36 -23.51 14.58
CA VAL A 93 -22.38 -22.43 14.39
C VAL A 93 -22.73 -21.29 15.33
N PRO A 94 -21.90 -20.99 16.34
CA PRO A 94 -22.11 -19.82 17.20
C PRO A 94 -21.95 -18.53 16.37
N LYS A 95 -22.82 -17.52 16.59
CA LYS A 95 -22.81 -16.25 15.86
C LYS A 95 -21.42 -15.58 15.86
N GLY A 96 -20.73 -15.52 16.99
CA GLY A 96 -19.38 -14.95 17.09
C GLY A 96 -18.28 -15.66 16.29
N ASN A 97 -18.56 -16.86 15.75
CA ASN A 97 -17.60 -17.59 14.92
C ASN A 97 -17.76 -17.31 13.42
N ILE A 98 -18.83 -16.63 12.99
CA ILE A 98 -19.10 -16.39 11.56
C ILE A 98 -17.98 -15.53 10.95
N ILE A 99 -17.67 -14.39 11.57
CA ILE A 99 -16.59 -13.49 11.12
C ILE A 99 -15.23 -14.21 11.13
N LYS A 100 -14.96 -14.98 12.18
CA LYS A 100 -13.72 -15.74 12.29
C LYS A 100 -13.61 -16.79 11.17
N THR A 101 -14.70 -17.51 10.89
CA THR A 101 -14.78 -18.50 9.81
C THR A 101 -14.57 -17.83 8.45
N ALA A 102 -15.20 -16.67 8.23
CA ALA A 102 -15.03 -15.86 7.02
C ALA A 102 -13.59 -15.41 6.81
N LYS A 103 -12.92 -14.90 7.87
CA LYS A 103 -11.50 -14.53 7.82
C LYS A 103 -10.60 -15.74 7.50
N GLU A 104 -10.89 -16.91 8.05
CA GLU A 104 -10.14 -18.12 7.73
C GLU A 104 -10.39 -18.57 6.28
N LEU A 105 -11.62 -18.47 5.79
CA LEU A 105 -11.93 -18.78 4.38
C LEU A 105 -11.16 -17.85 3.43
N LYS A 106 -11.09 -16.54 3.75
CA LYS A 106 -10.34 -15.56 2.97
C LYS A 106 -8.85 -15.93 2.80
N LYS A 107 -8.24 -16.54 3.81
CA LYS A 107 -6.84 -17.00 3.70
C LYS A 107 -6.65 -18.06 2.61
N TYR A 108 -7.65 -18.90 2.37
CA TYR A 108 -7.60 -19.88 1.27
C TYR A 108 -7.72 -19.19 -0.09
N THR A 109 -8.54 -18.15 -0.20
CA THR A 109 -8.64 -17.35 -1.42
C THR A 109 -7.31 -16.67 -1.74
N ILE A 110 -6.71 -16.00 -0.76
CA ILE A 110 -5.39 -15.36 -0.93
C ILE A 110 -4.35 -16.38 -1.40
N ARG A 111 -4.35 -17.59 -0.83
CA ARG A 111 -3.44 -18.66 -1.28
C ARG A 111 -3.67 -19.08 -2.73
N ARG A 112 -4.95 -19.16 -3.16
CA ARG A 112 -5.31 -19.46 -4.56
C ARG A 112 -4.81 -18.37 -5.49
N GLU A 113 -5.08 -17.11 -5.17
CA GLU A 113 -4.68 -15.95 -5.97
C GLU A 113 -3.15 -15.86 -6.12
N ILE A 114 -2.40 -16.07 -5.05
CA ILE A 114 -0.94 -16.11 -5.10
C ILE A 114 -0.46 -17.25 -6.00
N LEU A 115 -1.06 -18.44 -5.88
CA LEU A 115 -0.69 -19.58 -6.71
C LEU A 115 -1.01 -19.32 -8.19
N GLU A 116 -2.19 -18.80 -8.49
CA GLU A 116 -2.60 -18.47 -9.86
C GLU A 116 -1.73 -17.34 -10.46
N SER A 117 -1.42 -16.30 -9.68
CA SER A 117 -0.49 -15.25 -10.10
C SER A 117 0.89 -15.82 -10.42
N SER A 118 1.39 -16.72 -9.58
CA SER A 118 2.69 -17.38 -9.81
C SER A 118 2.69 -18.21 -11.09
N GLN A 119 1.61 -18.93 -11.36
CA GLN A 119 1.46 -19.72 -12.60
C GLN A 119 1.35 -18.81 -13.82
N GLU A 120 0.61 -17.71 -13.73
CA GLU A 120 0.50 -16.73 -14.81
C GLU A 120 1.83 -16.05 -15.09
N ILE A 121 2.57 -15.64 -14.05
CA ILE A 121 3.92 -15.11 -14.19
C ILE A 121 4.83 -16.14 -14.88
N ALA A 122 4.82 -17.38 -14.43
CA ALA A 122 5.62 -18.45 -15.04
C ALA A 122 5.28 -18.67 -16.52
N LYS A 123 3.98 -18.57 -16.89
CA LYS A 123 3.53 -18.66 -18.28
C LYS A 123 4.00 -17.48 -19.11
N LYS A 124 3.86 -16.23 -18.60
CA LYS A 124 4.30 -15.02 -19.28
C LYS A 124 5.82 -15.01 -19.47
N MET A 125 6.58 -15.43 -18.46
CA MET A 125 8.05 -15.51 -18.53
C MET A 125 8.54 -16.49 -19.62
N LYS A 126 7.82 -17.59 -19.85
CA LYS A 126 8.16 -18.53 -20.94
C LYS A 126 7.92 -17.96 -22.34
N ASN A 127 7.01 -16.98 -22.45
CA ASN A 127 6.57 -16.42 -23.75
C ASN A 127 7.11 -15.01 -23.99
N ILE A 128 7.92 -14.47 -23.08
CA ILE A 128 8.51 -13.14 -23.24
C ILE A 128 9.55 -13.17 -24.37
N ALA A 129 9.59 -12.10 -25.18
CA ALA A 129 10.54 -12.05 -26.29
C ALA A 129 11.98 -12.00 -25.78
N PRO A 130 12.93 -12.70 -26.44
CA PRO A 130 14.35 -12.72 -26.01
C PRO A 130 14.99 -11.32 -25.99
N GLU A 131 14.47 -10.39 -26.79
CA GLU A 131 14.95 -9.01 -26.93
C GLU A 131 14.35 -8.06 -25.86
N SER A 132 13.43 -8.55 -25.03
CA SER A 132 12.79 -7.74 -23.99
C SER A 132 13.82 -7.22 -22.99
N SER A 133 13.70 -5.95 -22.62
CA SER A 133 14.56 -5.36 -21.60
C SER A 133 14.29 -5.99 -20.23
N TYR A 134 15.24 -5.92 -19.30
CA TYR A 134 15.00 -6.41 -17.92
C TYR A 134 13.91 -5.62 -17.24
N ARG A 135 13.65 -4.38 -17.66
CA ARG A 135 12.55 -3.56 -17.15
C ARG A 135 11.20 -4.17 -17.53
N ASP A 136 11.03 -4.52 -18.80
CA ASP A 136 9.79 -5.12 -19.31
C ASP A 136 9.53 -6.48 -18.65
N ILE A 137 10.58 -7.28 -18.45
CA ILE A 137 10.48 -8.57 -17.77
C ILE A 137 9.96 -8.42 -16.33
N ILE A 138 10.51 -7.46 -15.59
CA ILE A 138 10.10 -7.19 -14.21
C ILE A 138 8.69 -6.61 -14.15
N GLU A 139 8.35 -5.68 -15.05
CA GLU A 139 7.04 -5.03 -15.12
C GLU A 139 5.91 -6.04 -15.37
N VAL A 140 6.13 -7.00 -16.25
CA VAL A 140 5.17 -8.10 -16.49
C VAL A 140 4.89 -8.89 -15.20
N ALA A 141 5.90 -9.18 -14.40
CA ALA A 141 5.71 -9.91 -13.15
C ALA A 141 5.01 -9.05 -12.09
N ASP A 142 5.44 -7.79 -11.93
CA ASP A 142 4.89 -6.83 -10.98
C ASP A 142 3.40 -6.57 -11.26
N ASN A 143 3.02 -6.38 -12.53
CA ASN A 143 1.63 -6.12 -12.92
C ASN A 143 0.71 -7.30 -12.59
N VAL A 144 1.14 -8.54 -12.85
CA VAL A 144 0.35 -9.73 -12.50
C VAL A 144 0.19 -9.87 -11.00
N TYR A 145 1.24 -9.63 -10.24
CA TYR A 145 1.21 -9.75 -8.79
C TYR A 145 0.34 -8.66 -8.15
N ASN A 146 0.58 -7.41 -8.50
CA ASN A 146 -0.10 -6.26 -7.89
C ASN A 146 -1.58 -6.20 -8.26
N SER A 147 -1.98 -6.56 -9.49
CA SER A 147 -3.40 -6.54 -9.91
C SER A 147 -4.32 -7.41 -9.04
N ARG A 148 -3.77 -8.47 -8.42
CA ARG A 148 -4.55 -9.39 -7.59
C ARG A 148 -4.40 -9.14 -6.09
N ILE A 149 -3.21 -8.73 -5.62
CA ILE A 149 -2.92 -8.61 -4.18
C ILE A 149 -3.38 -7.29 -3.59
N ASN A 150 -3.36 -6.20 -4.35
CA ASN A 150 -3.90 -4.91 -3.91
C ASN A 150 -5.40 -4.95 -3.56
N LEU A 151 -6.14 -5.97 -4.02
CA LEU A 151 -7.55 -6.19 -3.65
C LEU A 151 -7.74 -6.66 -2.19
N TYR A 152 -6.66 -7.00 -1.48
CA TYR A 152 -6.72 -7.62 -0.14
C TYR A 152 -6.19 -6.75 0.99
N GLU A 153 -5.90 -5.47 0.74
CA GLU A 153 -5.71 -4.50 1.82
C GLU A 153 -7.06 -4.16 2.46
N ILE A 154 -7.62 -5.16 3.14
CA ILE A 154 -8.90 -5.01 3.82
C ILE A 154 -8.63 -4.54 5.23
N GLY A 155 -8.71 -3.22 5.42
CA GLY A 155 -8.94 -2.62 6.71
C GLY A 155 -10.36 -2.92 7.24
N ASN A 156 -10.60 -2.68 8.50
CA ASN A 156 -11.94 -2.67 9.06
C ASN A 156 -12.68 -1.41 8.55
N ASP A 157 -13.39 -1.53 7.43
CA ASP A 157 -14.14 -0.43 6.79
C ASP A 157 -15.55 -0.21 7.40
N THR A 158 -15.75 -0.58 8.65
CA THR A 158 -16.96 -0.18 9.35
C THR A 158 -16.76 1.22 9.93
N PRO A 159 -17.65 2.19 9.61
CA PRO A 159 -17.60 3.50 10.25
C PRO A 159 -17.70 3.36 11.76
N GLU A 160 -16.70 3.87 12.46
CA GLU A 160 -16.64 3.84 13.92
C GLU A 160 -16.97 5.24 14.47
N ASN A 161 -17.63 5.28 15.65
CA ASN A 161 -17.78 6.55 16.35
C ASN A 161 -16.45 6.91 17.00
N ILE A 162 -15.75 7.87 16.41
CA ILE A 162 -14.40 8.29 16.85
C ILE A 162 -14.35 8.85 18.29
N TYR A 163 -15.50 9.15 18.88
CA TYR A 163 -15.58 9.72 20.22
C TYR A 163 -15.80 8.68 21.34
N GLU A 164 -16.12 7.42 21.00
CA GLU A 164 -16.36 6.36 22.00
C GLU A 164 -15.14 6.08 22.87
N GLU A 165 -13.95 6.19 22.32
CA GLU A 165 -12.68 5.93 23.01
C GLU A 165 -11.86 7.20 23.30
N MET A 166 -12.43 8.39 23.02
CA MET A 166 -11.67 9.64 23.07
C MET A 166 -11.09 9.93 24.46
N GLU A 167 -11.91 9.80 25.53
CA GLU A 167 -11.49 10.07 26.91
C GLU A 167 -10.36 9.13 27.32
N ALA A 168 -10.57 7.81 27.13
CA ALA A 168 -9.59 6.80 27.48
C ALA A 168 -8.26 6.97 26.72
N LEU A 169 -8.33 7.30 25.43
CA LEU A 169 -7.14 7.52 24.61
C LEU A 169 -6.36 8.77 25.04
N VAL A 170 -7.05 9.86 25.36
CA VAL A 170 -6.41 11.12 25.75
C VAL A 170 -5.77 10.99 27.13
N GLU A 171 -6.45 10.34 28.10
CA GLU A 171 -5.91 10.08 29.43
C GLU A 171 -4.69 9.13 29.35
N GLU A 172 -4.77 8.04 28.59
CA GLU A 172 -3.64 7.14 28.37
C GLU A 172 -2.42 7.88 27.81
N ARG A 173 -2.63 8.79 26.86
CA ARG A 173 -1.56 9.61 26.29
C ARG A 173 -0.99 10.61 27.30
N GLY A 174 -1.82 11.14 28.19
CA GLY A 174 -1.39 12.00 29.29
C GLY A 174 -0.50 11.26 30.29
N ASP A 175 -0.86 10.04 30.64
CA ASP A 175 -0.10 9.19 31.55
C ASP A 175 1.20 8.65 30.91
N ASN A 176 1.17 8.41 29.59
CA ASN A 176 2.29 7.87 28.82
C ASN A 176 2.72 8.84 27.69
N PRO A 177 3.31 10.00 28.00
CA PRO A 177 3.67 10.98 26.99
C PRO A 177 4.74 10.43 26.03
N VAL A 178 4.49 10.61 24.74
CA VAL A 178 5.46 10.25 23.70
C VAL A 178 6.50 11.37 23.61
N THR A 179 7.77 11.03 23.82
CA THR A 179 8.88 11.99 23.82
C THR A 179 9.24 12.48 22.42
N GLU A 180 9.03 11.67 21.39
CA GLU A 180 9.29 12.03 19.99
C GLU A 180 8.11 11.66 19.10
N PHE A 181 7.61 12.63 18.32
CA PHE A 181 6.54 12.44 17.35
C PHE A 181 7.13 12.37 15.93
N GLY A 182 7.64 11.21 15.56
CA GLY A 182 8.31 10.99 14.28
C GLY A 182 9.79 11.38 14.27
N MET A 183 10.37 11.55 13.08
CA MET A 183 11.78 11.91 12.93
C MET A 183 11.93 13.42 13.04
N MET A 184 12.53 13.90 14.12
CA MET A 184 12.77 15.34 14.31
C MET A 184 13.70 15.89 13.25
N GLY A 185 13.35 17.03 12.70
CA GLY A 185 14.13 17.69 11.66
C GLY A 185 15.19 18.65 12.22
N PRO A 186 15.97 19.28 11.34
CA PRO A 186 17.08 20.16 11.74
C PRO A 186 16.62 21.55 12.25
N HIS A 187 15.35 21.85 12.18
CA HIS A 187 14.81 23.18 12.50
C HIS A 187 14.00 23.14 13.79
N GLN A 188 14.62 23.57 14.90
CA GLN A 188 14.02 23.51 16.24
C GLN A 188 12.63 24.17 16.31
N LYS A 189 12.44 25.35 15.72
CA LYS A 189 11.16 26.03 15.71
C LYS A 189 10.04 25.22 15.05
N ILE A 190 10.37 24.45 14.02
CA ILE A 190 9.39 23.56 13.37
C ILE A 190 9.07 22.39 14.29
N ASN A 191 10.09 21.81 14.91
CA ASN A 191 9.91 20.73 15.87
C ASN A 191 9.06 21.15 17.08
N ASP A 192 9.28 22.35 17.60
CA ASP A 192 8.52 22.89 18.75
C ASP A 192 7.04 23.09 18.42
N ILE A 193 6.71 23.45 17.17
CA ILE A 193 5.32 23.74 16.76
C ILE A 193 4.60 22.44 16.33
N TYR A 194 5.26 21.60 15.56
CA TYR A 194 4.65 20.46 14.89
C TYR A 194 5.10 19.10 15.43
N GLY A 195 6.09 19.04 16.31
CA GLY A 195 6.79 17.85 16.71
C GLY A 195 7.73 17.38 15.61
N SER A 196 7.22 16.86 14.52
CA SER A 196 8.01 16.48 13.34
C SER A 196 7.20 16.67 12.06
N LEU A 197 7.87 17.06 10.98
CA LEU A 197 7.27 17.03 9.64
C LEU A 197 7.24 15.59 9.06
N LEU A 198 8.08 14.68 9.56
CA LEU A 198 8.18 13.31 9.06
C LEU A 198 7.64 12.33 10.12
N ARG A 199 6.38 12.00 9.99
CA ARG A 199 5.70 10.98 10.82
C ARG A 199 5.33 9.78 9.96
N ALA A 200 5.52 8.59 10.48
CA ALA A 200 5.13 7.38 9.78
C ALA A 200 3.62 7.40 9.44
N GLY A 201 3.28 7.06 8.21
CA GLY A 201 1.92 7.08 7.71
C GLY A 201 1.40 8.44 7.27
N ASN A 202 2.14 9.54 7.49
CA ASN A 202 1.72 10.88 7.08
C ASN A 202 2.43 11.35 5.81
N ILE A 203 1.73 12.20 5.05
CA ILE A 203 2.30 12.90 3.90
C ILE A 203 2.46 14.37 4.28
N THR A 204 3.68 14.88 4.14
CA THR A 204 3.98 16.31 4.32
C THR A 204 4.13 16.97 2.95
N VAL A 205 3.29 17.95 2.65
CA VAL A 205 3.32 18.72 1.41
C VAL A 205 3.96 20.07 1.67
N ILE A 206 5.04 20.39 0.94
CA ILE A 206 5.74 21.65 1.02
C ILE A 206 5.41 22.46 -0.21
N VAL A 207 4.71 23.58 -0.01
CA VAL A 207 4.28 24.48 -1.08
C VAL A 207 5.06 25.79 -1.01
N ALA A 208 5.68 26.18 -2.12
CA ALA A 208 6.38 27.45 -2.25
C ALA A 208 6.36 27.94 -3.70
N ARG A 209 6.48 29.25 -3.89
CA ARG A 209 6.66 29.84 -5.22
C ARG A 209 8.00 29.39 -5.82
N SER A 210 8.11 29.42 -7.15
CA SER A 210 9.37 29.15 -7.83
C SER A 210 10.49 30.07 -7.29
N GLY A 211 11.69 29.51 -7.13
CA GLY A 211 12.88 30.24 -6.66
C GLY A 211 12.97 30.47 -5.14
N VAL A 212 11.95 30.18 -4.34
CA VAL A 212 11.98 30.37 -2.86
C VAL A 212 12.86 29.34 -2.15
N GLY A 213 13.15 28.21 -2.78
CA GLY A 213 14.05 27.18 -2.22
C GLY A 213 13.34 25.92 -1.70
N LYS A 214 12.16 25.58 -2.26
CA LYS A 214 11.43 24.35 -1.94
C LYS A 214 12.33 23.09 -1.97
N THR A 215 12.96 22.84 -3.09
CA THR A 215 13.88 21.72 -3.31
C THR A 215 15.04 21.74 -2.32
N GLN A 216 15.65 22.91 -2.10
CA GLN A 216 16.73 23.06 -1.14
C GLN A 216 16.31 22.71 0.29
N PHE A 217 15.09 23.14 0.69
CA PHE A 217 14.53 22.80 2.00
C PHE A 217 14.29 21.30 2.13
N CYS A 218 13.64 20.66 1.14
CA CYS A 218 13.38 19.22 1.14
C CYS A 218 14.67 18.39 1.20
N MET A 219 15.67 18.80 0.42
CA MET A 219 16.98 18.16 0.37
C MET A 219 17.75 18.31 1.69
N ASP A 220 17.82 19.51 2.25
CA ASP A 220 18.53 19.76 3.51
C ASP A 220 17.84 19.02 4.67
N TYR A 221 16.52 19.08 4.73
CA TYR A 221 15.73 18.42 5.76
C TYR A 221 15.92 16.89 5.72
N SER A 222 15.72 16.27 4.58
CA SER A 222 15.83 14.82 4.42
C SER A 222 17.28 14.33 4.60
N THR A 223 18.28 15.09 4.14
CA THR A 223 19.70 14.76 4.36
C THR A 223 20.06 14.76 5.84
N LYS A 224 19.66 15.78 6.58
CA LYS A 224 19.98 15.90 8.01
C LYS A 224 19.23 14.85 8.84
N VAL A 225 17.98 14.55 8.50
CA VAL A 225 17.21 13.44 9.11
C VAL A 225 17.90 12.11 8.83
N SER A 226 18.34 11.83 7.60
CA SER A 226 19.07 10.61 7.27
C SER A 226 20.37 10.47 8.08
N LEU A 227 21.10 11.57 8.28
CA LEU A 227 22.32 11.58 9.09
C LEU A 227 22.05 11.36 10.58
N GLN A 228 20.94 11.89 11.09
CA GLN A 228 20.56 11.81 12.52
C GLN A 228 20.01 10.43 12.89
N TYR A 229 19.17 9.84 12.06
CA TYR A 229 18.45 8.60 12.35
C TYR A 229 18.98 7.38 11.61
N ASP A 230 20.02 7.54 10.79
CA ASP A 230 20.59 6.50 9.92
C ASP A 230 19.54 5.82 9.00
N VAL A 231 18.53 6.58 8.57
CA VAL A 231 17.45 6.09 7.70
C VAL A 231 17.73 6.35 6.23
N PRO A 232 17.39 5.42 5.33
CA PRO A 232 17.50 5.65 3.89
C PRO A 232 16.54 6.75 3.44
N VAL A 233 17.00 7.59 2.52
CA VAL A 233 16.18 8.55 1.76
C VAL A 233 16.13 8.10 0.32
N LEU A 234 14.94 7.98 -0.24
CA LEU A 234 14.71 7.88 -1.68
C LEU A 234 14.11 9.18 -2.18
N HIS A 235 14.85 9.88 -3.02
CA HIS A 235 14.43 11.13 -3.65
C HIS A 235 14.08 10.88 -5.11
N PHE A 236 12.81 11.11 -5.46
CA PHE A 236 12.35 11.14 -6.83
C PHE A 236 12.35 12.58 -7.34
N ASP A 237 13.07 12.80 -8.43
CA ASP A 237 13.11 14.07 -9.14
C ASP A 237 12.29 13.97 -10.43
N ASN A 238 11.32 14.84 -10.60
CA ASN A 238 10.47 14.87 -11.80
C ASN A 238 11.08 15.75 -12.92
N GLY A 239 12.38 15.60 -13.14
CA GLY A 239 13.10 16.27 -14.22
C GLY A 239 13.43 17.75 -13.95
N GLU A 240 13.56 18.15 -12.68
CA GLU A 240 13.93 19.53 -12.30
C GLU A 240 15.44 19.71 -12.16
N MET A 241 16.12 18.74 -11.55
CA MET A 241 17.56 18.86 -11.26
C MET A 241 18.37 17.65 -11.68
N SER A 242 19.60 17.89 -12.06
CA SER A 242 20.56 16.79 -12.29
C SER A 242 21.10 16.25 -10.95
N LYS A 243 21.55 15.01 -10.98
CA LYS A 243 22.23 14.38 -9.85
C LYS A 243 23.44 15.20 -9.35
N GLU A 244 24.21 15.75 -10.29
CA GLU A 244 25.39 16.56 -10.00
C GLU A 244 25.00 17.84 -9.26
N GLU A 245 23.96 18.52 -9.69
CA GLU A 245 23.46 19.72 -9.04
C GLU A 245 23.00 19.44 -7.60
N LEU A 246 22.25 18.35 -7.40
CA LEU A 246 21.85 17.92 -6.05
C LEU A 246 23.05 17.64 -5.13
N ILE A 247 24.09 16.97 -5.64
CA ILE A 247 25.32 16.71 -4.88
C ILE A 247 26.00 18.02 -4.47
N MET A 248 26.08 19.01 -5.37
CA MET A 248 26.69 20.31 -5.06
C MET A 248 25.87 21.08 -4.02
N ARG A 249 24.55 21.05 -4.11
CA ARG A 249 23.64 21.65 -3.11
C ARG A 249 23.78 21.01 -1.73
N GLN A 250 23.84 19.68 -1.67
CA GLN A 250 24.08 18.97 -0.40
C GLN A 250 25.45 19.32 0.19
N CYS A 251 26.48 19.36 -0.64
CA CYS A 251 27.82 19.74 -0.20
C CYS A 251 27.83 21.20 0.35
N ALA A 252 27.16 22.12 -0.34
CA ALA A 252 27.03 23.50 0.11
C ALA A 252 26.34 23.60 1.48
N ALA A 253 25.21 22.91 1.62
CA ALA A 253 24.42 22.90 2.87
C ALA A 253 25.18 22.30 4.05
N LEU A 254 25.96 21.23 3.84
CA LEU A 254 26.71 20.54 4.89
C LEU A 254 28.02 21.22 5.24
N SER A 255 28.66 21.89 4.28
CA SER A 255 29.93 22.60 4.49
C SER A 255 29.76 24.04 4.93
N GLY A 256 28.61 24.66 4.64
CA GLY A 256 28.39 26.08 4.79
C GLY A 256 29.17 26.95 3.77
N VAL A 257 29.70 26.32 2.70
CA VAL A 257 30.41 27.01 1.63
C VAL A 257 29.44 27.41 0.52
N PRO A 258 29.47 28.64 0.01
CA PRO A 258 28.61 29.09 -1.05
C PRO A 258 28.65 28.19 -2.30
N MET A 259 27.46 27.85 -2.83
CA MET A 259 27.31 26.90 -3.94
C MET A 259 28.16 27.31 -5.17
N HIS A 260 28.20 28.59 -5.53
CA HIS A 260 28.96 29.07 -6.69
C HIS A 260 30.47 28.79 -6.62
N LEU A 261 31.04 28.68 -5.40
CA LEU A 261 32.45 28.28 -5.22
C LEU A 261 32.64 26.79 -5.50
N LEU A 262 31.64 25.95 -5.13
CA LEU A 262 31.70 24.53 -5.37
C LEU A 262 31.51 24.22 -6.87
N GLU A 263 30.51 24.77 -7.50
CA GLU A 263 30.20 24.58 -8.92
C GLU A 263 31.35 25.05 -9.83
N SER A 264 31.93 26.21 -9.51
CA SER A 264 33.05 26.74 -10.29
C SER A 264 34.40 26.09 -9.98
N GLY A 265 34.48 25.23 -8.96
CA GLY A 265 35.71 24.63 -8.48
C GLY A 265 36.63 25.62 -7.76
N LYS A 266 36.23 26.89 -7.60
CA LYS A 266 37.06 27.96 -6.99
C LYS A 266 37.29 27.78 -5.48
N TRP A 267 36.50 26.89 -4.83
CA TRP A 267 36.63 26.57 -3.42
C TRP A 267 38.07 26.16 -3.02
N ARG A 268 38.83 25.50 -3.92
CA ARG A 268 40.23 25.13 -3.66
C ARG A 268 41.18 26.30 -3.56
N ARG A 269 40.82 27.46 -4.13
CA ARG A 269 41.61 28.68 -4.14
C ARG A 269 41.07 29.76 -3.22
N ALA A 270 39.97 29.48 -2.50
CA ALA A 270 39.28 30.43 -1.65
C ALA A 270 39.88 30.52 -0.21
N GLY A 271 41.01 29.87 0.02
CA GLY A 271 41.66 29.81 1.32
C GLY A 271 41.55 28.45 2.01
N GLN A 272 42.46 28.15 2.91
CA GLN A 272 42.57 26.85 3.58
C GLN A 272 41.32 26.55 4.40
N GLU A 273 40.70 27.51 5.07
CA GLU A 273 39.47 27.35 5.84
C GLU A 273 38.32 26.83 4.98
N VAL A 274 38.18 27.34 3.76
CA VAL A 274 37.13 26.88 2.81
C VAL A 274 37.40 25.44 2.37
N VAL A 275 38.67 25.12 2.07
CA VAL A 275 39.08 23.76 1.72
C VAL A 275 38.76 22.78 2.85
N ASP A 276 39.07 23.15 4.08
CA ASP A 276 38.81 22.29 5.24
C ASP A 276 37.32 22.10 5.51
N LYS A 277 36.51 23.15 5.37
CA LYS A 277 35.04 23.06 5.45
C LYS A 277 34.50 22.10 4.41
N VAL A 278 34.88 22.21 3.15
CA VAL A 278 34.44 21.30 2.09
C VAL A 278 34.85 19.87 2.38
N ARG A 279 36.11 19.66 2.76
CA ARG A 279 36.62 18.31 3.07
C ARG A 279 35.99 17.67 4.31
N SER A 280 35.56 18.48 5.27
CA SER A 280 34.85 17.99 6.47
C SER A 280 33.50 17.32 6.17
N VAL A 281 32.97 17.51 4.95
CA VAL A 281 31.76 16.87 4.50
C VAL A 281 31.94 15.39 4.17
N TRP A 282 33.15 15.01 3.68
CA TRP A 282 33.40 13.64 3.22
C TRP A 282 33.11 12.56 4.26
N PRO A 283 33.57 12.67 5.51
CA PRO A 283 33.23 11.68 6.54
C PRO A 283 31.72 11.62 6.83
N LYS A 284 31.04 12.77 6.77
CA LYS A 284 29.59 12.85 7.04
C LYS A 284 28.77 12.12 5.98
N ILE A 285 29.15 12.27 4.70
CA ILE A 285 28.39 11.68 3.58
C ILE A 285 28.80 10.25 3.25
N LYS A 286 29.93 9.77 3.78
CA LYS A 286 30.43 8.41 3.48
C LYS A 286 29.40 7.32 3.77
N ASN A 287 28.61 7.50 4.82
CA ASN A 287 27.59 6.56 5.25
C ASN A 287 26.17 7.06 4.98
N LEU A 288 26.01 8.18 4.29
CA LEU A 288 24.71 8.78 3.98
C LEU A 288 23.96 7.87 3.00
N LYS A 289 22.81 7.41 3.42
CA LYS A 289 21.94 6.53 2.63
C LYS A 289 20.94 7.36 1.81
N PHE A 290 21.43 8.23 0.93
CA PHE A 290 20.60 9.09 0.08
C PHE A 290 20.64 8.61 -1.36
N TYR A 291 19.48 8.22 -1.88
CA TYR A 291 19.30 7.63 -3.21
C TYR A 291 18.47 8.57 -4.07
N TYR A 292 18.94 8.82 -5.27
CA TYR A 292 18.29 9.66 -6.27
C TYR A 292 17.76 8.82 -7.42
N TYR A 293 16.57 9.16 -7.91
CA TYR A 293 16.02 8.56 -9.10
C TYR A 293 15.23 9.62 -9.91
N ASN A 294 15.57 9.77 -11.20
CA ASN A 294 14.82 10.65 -12.11
C ASN A 294 13.57 9.91 -12.61
N VAL A 295 12.41 10.47 -12.32
CA VAL A 295 11.09 9.92 -12.71
C VAL A 295 10.41 10.74 -13.82
N GLY A 296 11.11 11.70 -14.41
CA GLY A 296 10.56 12.55 -15.48
C GLY A 296 9.99 11.71 -16.62
N GLY A 297 8.70 11.88 -16.90
CA GLY A 297 7.98 11.15 -17.95
C GLY A 297 7.55 9.73 -17.60
N MET A 298 7.75 9.27 -16.37
CA MET A 298 7.25 7.98 -15.91
C MET A 298 5.75 8.06 -15.53
N ASP A 299 5.03 6.97 -15.75
CA ASP A 299 3.68 6.77 -15.22
C ASP A 299 3.71 6.49 -13.71
N VAL A 300 2.56 6.66 -13.05
CA VAL A 300 2.44 6.52 -11.60
C VAL A 300 2.72 5.09 -11.14
N ASP A 301 2.26 4.09 -11.87
CA ASP A 301 2.43 2.69 -11.51
C ASP A 301 3.91 2.28 -11.53
N SER A 302 4.64 2.73 -12.55
CA SER A 302 6.10 2.53 -12.63
C SER A 302 6.85 3.24 -11.50
N MET A 303 6.40 4.43 -11.08
CA MET A 303 6.97 5.13 -9.90
C MET A 303 6.73 4.33 -8.62
N VAL A 304 5.50 3.87 -8.39
CA VAL A 304 5.11 3.06 -7.22
C VAL A 304 5.89 1.74 -7.20
N ASN A 305 6.02 1.06 -8.33
CA ASN A 305 6.78 -0.17 -8.43
C ASN A 305 8.27 0.05 -8.15
N THR A 306 8.85 1.16 -8.60
CA THR A 306 10.23 1.53 -8.29
C THR A 306 10.42 1.81 -6.80
N LEU A 307 9.48 2.52 -6.17
CA LEU A 307 9.48 2.75 -4.72
C LEU A 307 9.39 1.43 -3.94
N LYS A 308 8.46 0.55 -4.30
CA LYS A 308 8.29 -0.77 -3.67
C LYS A 308 9.57 -1.61 -3.79
N ARG A 309 10.16 -1.70 -4.99
CA ARG A 309 11.41 -2.44 -5.21
C ARG A 309 12.55 -1.90 -4.36
N PHE A 310 12.71 -0.58 -4.32
CA PHE A 310 13.71 0.05 -3.47
C PHE A 310 13.49 -0.30 -1.99
N TYR A 311 12.24 -0.18 -1.52
CA TYR A 311 11.90 -0.49 -0.13
C TYR A 311 12.28 -1.92 0.23
N TYR A 312 11.86 -2.90 -0.56
CA TYR A 312 12.16 -4.30 -0.26
C TYR A 312 13.64 -4.67 -0.42
N ALA A 313 14.34 -4.07 -1.38
CA ALA A 313 15.74 -4.41 -1.67
C ALA A 313 16.76 -3.70 -0.77
N LYS A 314 16.47 -2.48 -0.33
CA LYS A 314 17.43 -1.62 0.39
C LYS A 314 17.04 -1.30 1.81
N VAL A 315 15.74 -1.25 2.11
CA VAL A 315 15.21 -0.87 3.44
C VAL A 315 14.81 -2.11 4.23
N GLY A 316 14.03 -2.99 3.63
CA GLY A 316 13.48 -4.20 4.26
C GLY A 316 12.17 -3.95 5.00
N ARG A 317 11.37 -5.01 5.14
CA ARG A 317 10.06 -4.94 5.80
C ARG A 317 10.18 -4.48 7.26
N GLY A 318 9.29 -3.60 7.67
CA GLY A 318 9.21 -3.10 9.04
C GLY A 318 10.20 -1.99 9.38
N ASN A 319 11.11 -1.66 8.46
CA ASN A 319 12.05 -0.56 8.65
C ASN A 319 11.51 0.74 8.05
N GLN A 320 11.98 1.87 8.58
CA GLN A 320 11.59 3.20 8.13
C GLN A 320 12.49 3.72 7.01
N MET A 321 11.93 4.55 6.15
CA MET A 321 12.65 5.34 5.17
C MET A 321 11.97 6.70 5.00
N VAL A 322 12.69 7.67 4.47
CA VAL A 322 12.13 8.93 4.00
C VAL A 322 11.97 8.83 2.49
N PHE A 323 10.73 9.05 2.01
CA PHE A 323 10.46 9.22 0.59
C PHE A 323 10.24 10.70 0.30
N SER A 324 10.99 11.25 -0.65
CA SER A 324 10.88 12.63 -1.10
C SER A 324 10.56 12.66 -2.59
N PHE A 325 9.53 13.41 -2.97
CA PHE A 325 9.11 13.60 -4.35
C PHE A 325 9.14 15.09 -4.71
N ASP A 326 9.97 15.50 -5.64
CA ASP A 326 10.11 16.88 -6.09
C ASP A 326 9.98 16.96 -7.63
N TYR A 327 8.87 17.46 -8.12
CA TYR A 327 7.66 17.94 -7.51
C TYR A 327 6.40 17.37 -8.21
N ILE A 328 5.20 17.63 -7.67
CA ILE A 328 3.95 17.21 -8.29
C ILE A 328 3.80 17.90 -9.65
N LYS A 329 3.82 17.11 -10.72
CA LYS A 329 3.73 17.52 -12.12
C LYS A 329 2.85 16.54 -12.88
N THR A 330 2.29 16.96 -14.00
CA THR A 330 1.51 16.05 -14.85
C THR A 330 2.35 14.85 -15.31
N THR A 331 1.75 13.67 -15.29
CA THR A 331 2.32 12.45 -15.85
C THR A 331 1.96 12.31 -17.33
N SER A 332 2.70 11.49 -18.07
CA SER A 332 2.48 11.25 -19.51
C SER A 332 1.06 10.78 -19.88
N GLU A 333 0.34 10.18 -18.91
CA GLU A 333 -1.02 9.66 -19.13
C GLU A 333 -2.09 10.76 -19.27
N ASN A 334 -1.83 11.97 -18.79
CA ASN A 334 -2.82 13.04 -18.69
C ASN A 334 -2.65 14.19 -19.73
N ILE A 335 -1.71 14.06 -20.68
CA ILE A 335 -1.33 15.15 -21.59
C ILE A 335 -2.30 15.35 -22.78
N SER A 336 -3.30 14.50 -22.97
CA SER A 336 -4.25 14.70 -24.09
C SER A 336 -5.25 15.83 -23.79
N ASN A 337 -4.94 17.05 -24.25
CA ASN A 337 -5.85 18.23 -24.37
C ASN A 337 -6.23 19.02 -23.09
N LYS A 338 -5.51 18.86 -21.97
CA LYS A 338 -5.71 19.70 -20.78
C LYS A 338 -4.44 20.45 -20.39
N SER A 339 -4.56 21.68 -19.86
CA SER A 339 -3.42 22.40 -19.28
C SER A 339 -2.94 21.75 -17.97
N GLU A 340 -1.65 21.88 -17.64
CA GLU A 340 -1.05 21.25 -16.42
C GLU A 340 -1.87 21.53 -15.15
N TRP A 341 -2.36 22.75 -14.96
CA TRP A 341 -3.15 23.12 -13.78
C TRP A 341 -4.56 22.51 -13.78
N GLN A 342 -5.12 22.13 -14.93
CA GLN A 342 -6.41 21.44 -15.03
C GLN A 342 -6.31 19.94 -14.72
N VAL A 343 -5.09 19.39 -14.73
CA VAL A 343 -4.84 17.99 -14.44
C VAL A 343 -4.44 17.79 -12.98
N VAL A 344 -3.78 18.79 -12.38
CA VAL A 344 -3.30 18.73 -10.98
C VAL A 344 -4.32 19.35 -9.99
N GLY A 345 -5.23 20.17 -10.42
CA GLY A 345 -6.35 20.69 -9.63
C GLY A 345 -7.56 19.82 -9.80
#